data_8e3f39db449dc27d439dfa15e0ce37d3
#
_entry.id   8e3f39db449dc27d439dfa15e0ce37d3
#
_cell.length_a   1.000
_cell.length_b   1.000
_cell.length_c   1.000
_cell.angle_alpha   90.00
_cell.angle_beta   90.00
_cell.angle_gamma   90.00
#
_symmetry.space_group_name_H-M   'P 1'
#
loop_
_entity.id
_entity.type
_entity.pdbx_description
1 polymer ?
#
loop_
_entity_poly.entity_id
_entity_poly.type
_entity_poly.pdbx_seq_one_letter_code
_entity_poly.pdbx_strand_id
1 'polypeptide(L)'
;QLHPAGTVLPDAVQKQIEAMPDVHRFPFDIAASFDQQGKSANQVADPEQKKAAQQVYQQAMNDRARQAAARTILRALYAPDQLRERLTWFWFNHFNVHQYKANIRVLVGDYEDRAIRANALGKFRNLLSATLHHPVMLRYLDNADNAAGHLNENYAREIMELHTMGVGSGYTQADVEALARILTGVGIDFKSEDPKLKPEQQSQLVREGAFEFNPARHDFGDKSFLGHQIKGRGLVEVDEAFDILCHHPATATHIAKQLATYF
;
A
#
# COMPACT_ATOMS: atom_id res chain seq x y z
N GLN A 1 -24.29 19.58 2.49
CA GLN A 1 -22.95 20.09 2.96
C GLN A 1 -22.66 19.44 4.29
N LEU A 2 -21.88 18.35 4.27
CA LEU A 2 -21.28 17.79 5.47
C LEU A 2 -20.08 18.69 5.81
N HIS A 3 -20.31 19.73 6.61
CA HIS A 3 -19.20 20.44 7.23
C HIS A 3 -18.52 19.49 8.21
N PRO A 4 -17.20 19.32 8.16
CA PRO A 4 -16.47 18.62 9.21
C PRO A 4 -16.55 19.48 10.49
N ALA A 5 -17.55 19.23 11.30
CA ALA A 5 -17.57 19.75 12.66
C ALA A 5 -16.44 19.04 13.40
N GLY A 6 -15.34 19.78 13.65
CA GLY A 6 -14.28 19.41 14.55
C GLY A 6 -13.54 18.11 14.19
N THR A 7 -12.48 18.22 13.39
CA THR A 7 -11.53 17.09 13.16
C THR A 7 -10.60 16.85 14.36
N VAL A 8 -10.81 17.54 15.47
CA VAL A 8 -9.89 17.57 16.61
C VAL A 8 -10.37 16.56 17.66
N LEU A 9 -9.51 15.60 17.96
CA LEU A 9 -9.70 14.69 19.08
C LEU A 9 -9.69 15.47 20.41
N PRO A 10 -10.34 14.96 21.47
CA PRO A 10 -10.16 15.52 22.82
C PRO A 10 -8.68 15.63 23.19
N ASP A 11 -8.26 16.73 23.83
CA ASP A 11 -6.87 17.02 24.13
C ASP A 11 -6.11 15.88 24.82
N ALA A 12 -6.76 15.20 25.76
CA ALA A 12 -6.15 14.07 26.46
C ALA A 12 -5.85 12.89 25.50
N VAL A 13 -6.75 12.62 24.57
CA VAL A 13 -6.57 11.56 23.55
C VAL A 13 -5.52 11.95 22.54
N GLN A 14 -5.53 13.20 22.09
CA GLN A 14 -4.53 13.73 21.17
C GLN A 14 -3.12 13.62 21.77
N LYS A 15 -2.94 14.07 23.02
CA LYS A 15 -1.67 13.93 23.76
C LYS A 15 -1.22 12.48 23.92
N GLN A 16 -2.16 11.56 24.15
CA GLN A 16 -1.84 10.13 24.25
C GLN A 16 -1.34 9.56 22.93
N ILE A 17 -1.94 9.97 21.81
CA ILE A 17 -1.48 9.57 20.47
C ILE A 17 -0.11 10.18 20.14
N GLU A 18 0.08 11.47 20.43
CA GLU A 18 1.33 12.20 20.20
C GLU A 18 2.50 11.68 21.02
N ALA A 19 2.22 11.11 22.20
CA ALA A 19 3.22 10.47 23.05
C ALA A 19 3.65 9.09 22.53
N MET A 20 2.97 8.52 21.52
CA MET A 20 3.39 7.25 20.93
C MET A 20 4.69 7.41 20.15
N PRO A 21 5.66 6.51 20.32
CA PRO A 21 6.89 6.54 19.55
C PRO A 21 6.60 6.56 18.04
N ASP A 22 7.39 7.31 17.31
CA ASP A 22 7.37 7.39 15.84
C ASP A 22 6.16 8.07 15.17
N VAL A 23 5.20 8.58 15.92
CA VAL A 23 4.08 9.36 15.33
C VAL A 23 4.60 10.57 14.53
N HIS A 24 5.74 11.13 14.94
CA HIS A 24 6.38 12.28 14.30
C HIS A 24 7.55 11.91 13.39
N ARG A 25 7.87 10.61 13.26
CA ARG A 25 8.96 10.17 12.38
C ARG A 25 8.45 9.92 10.96
N PHE A 26 9.34 10.13 9.99
CA PHE A 26 9.02 9.79 8.61
C PHE A 26 8.93 8.26 8.44
N PRO A 27 7.87 7.75 7.79
CA PRO A 27 7.68 6.31 7.58
C PRO A 27 8.85 5.64 6.87
N PHE A 28 9.47 6.35 5.93
CA PHE A 28 10.68 5.88 5.25
C PHE A 28 11.81 5.57 6.23
N ASP A 29 12.12 6.49 7.15
CA ASP A 29 13.20 6.32 8.13
C ASP A 29 12.92 5.16 9.08
N ILE A 30 11.65 5.01 9.47
CA ILE A 30 11.21 3.90 10.31
C ILE A 30 11.43 2.58 9.55
N ALA A 31 10.94 2.48 8.33
CA ALA A 31 11.04 1.28 7.52
C ALA A 31 12.49 0.89 7.20
N ALA A 32 13.31 1.86 6.81
CA ALA A 32 14.74 1.67 6.55
C ALA A 32 15.50 1.19 7.82
N SER A 33 15.20 1.80 8.97
CA SER A 33 15.77 1.39 10.26
C SER A 33 15.42 -0.06 10.62
N PHE A 34 14.15 -0.47 10.43
CA PHE A 34 13.71 -1.84 10.69
C PHE A 34 14.28 -2.86 9.69
N ASP A 35 14.39 -2.48 8.42
CA ASP A 35 15.04 -3.31 7.41
C ASP A 35 16.51 -3.59 7.77
N GLN A 36 17.22 -2.55 8.22
CA GLN A 36 18.62 -2.69 8.71
C GLN A 36 18.69 -3.55 9.97
N GLN A 37 17.80 -3.34 10.96
CA GLN A 37 17.77 -4.16 12.17
C GLN A 37 17.51 -5.63 11.86
N GLY A 38 16.57 -5.94 10.95
CA GLY A 38 16.29 -7.30 10.50
C GLY A 38 17.49 -7.96 9.84
N LYS A 39 18.21 -7.23 8.97
CA LYS A 39 19.45 -7.69 8.35
C LYS A 39 20.51 -7.98 9.40
N SER A 40 20.75 -7.05 10.32
CA SER A 40 21.74 -7.20 11.40
C SER A 40 21.43 -8.39 12.29
N ALA A 41 20.17 -8.57 12.69
CA ALA A 41 19.75 -9.71 13.50
C ALA A 41 19.99 -11.07 12.80
N ASN A 42 19.82 -11.11 11.46
CA ASN A 42 20.05 -12.31 10.68
C ASN A 42 21.53 -12.62 10.44
N GLN A 43 22.41 -11.61 10.51
CA GLN A 43 23.86 -11.75 10.31
C GLN A 43 24.62 -12.16 11.57
N VAL A 44 24.00 -12.21 12.75
CA VAL A 44 24.62 -12.68 13.98
C VAL A 44 25.07 -14.13 13.80
N ALA A 45 26.35 -14.40 14.05
CA ALA A 45 26.95 -15.72 13.80
C ALA A 45 26.61 -16.73 14.89
N ASP A 46 26.60 -16.31 16.15
CA ASP A 46 26.29 -17.19 17.29
C ASP A 46 24.78 -17.50 17.32
N PRO A 47 24.36 -18.79 17.35
CA PRO A 47 22.95 -19.15 17.26
C PRO A 47 22.07 -18.62 18.40
N GLU A 48 22.58 -18.59 19.64
CA GLU A 48 21.81 -18.10 20.80
C GLU A 48 21.66 -16.56 20.74
N GLN A 49 22.72 -15.85 20.41
CA GLN A 49 22.68 -14.40 20.22
C GLN A 49 21.81 -14.02 19.03
N LYS A 50 21.85 -14.78 17.94
CA LYS A 50 20.97 -14.60 16.78
C LYS A 50 19.51 -14.72 17.17
N LYS A 51 19.15 -15.77 17.91
CA LYS A 51 17.79 -15.98 18.41
C LYS A 51 17.34 -14.82 19.30
N ALA A 52 18.19 -14.38 20.21
CA ALA A 52 17.91 -13.22 21.06
C ALA A 52 17.70 -11.94 20.24
N ALA A 53 18.58 -11.64 19.27
CA ALA A 53 18.44 -10.50 18.39
C ALA A 53 17.16 -10.54 17.54
N GLN A 54 16.80 -11.70 17.02
CA GLN A 54 15.55 -11.90 16.30
C GLN A 54 14.31 -11.70 17.19
N GLN A 55 14.36 -12.15 18.46
CA GLN A 55 13.27 -11.91 19.42
C GLN A 55 13.08 -10.42 19.72
N VAL A 56 14.16 -9.69 19.94
CA VAL A 56 14.11 -8.21 20.14
C VAL A 56 13.50 -7.53 18.91
N TYR A 57 13.94 -7.90 17.71
CA TYR A 57 13.39 -7.38 16.47
C TYR A 57 11.89 -7.67 16.31
N GLN A 58 11.45 -8.91 16.58
CA GLN A 58 10.03 -9.28 16.52
C GLN A 58 9.20 -8.52 17.55
N GLN A 59 9.71 -8.35 18.77
CA GLN A 59 9.04 -7.59 19.82
C GLN A 59 8.86 -6.13 19.42
N ALA A 60 9.91 -5.49 18.89
CA ALA A 60 9.84 -4.11 18.42
C ALA A 60 8.78 -3.92 17.31
N MET A 61 8.65 -4.86 16.38
CA MET A 61 7.58 -4.84 15.36
C MET A 61 6.19 -5.02 15.97
N ASN A 62 6.05 -5.92 16.96
CA ASN A 62 4.77 -6.14 17.65
C ASN A 62 4.31 -4.90 18.42
N ASP A 63 5.24 -4.21 19.07
CA ASP A 63 4.92 -3.00 19.81
C ASP A 63 4.41 -1.89 18.88
N ARG A 64 4.95 -1.77 17.67
CA ARG A 64 4.42 -0.83 16.66
C ARG A 64 3.00 -1.19 16.22
N ALA A 65 2.75 -2.47 15.92
CA ALA A 65 1.41 -2.91 15.55
C ALA A 65 0.39 -2.66 16.67
N ARG A 66 0.78 -2.87 17.95
CA ARG A 66 -0.07 -2.55 19.11
C ARG A 66 -0.36 -1.06 19.24
N GLN A 67 0.64 -0.20 19.00
CA GLN A 67 0.44 1.26 19.00
C GLN A 67 -0.48 1.70 17.87
N ALA A 68 -0.33 1.14 16.66
CA ALA A 68 -1.25 1.38 15.56
C ALA A 68 -2.68 1.00 15.93
N ALA A 69 -2.89 -0.21 16.45
CA ALA A 69 -4.21 -0.67 16.91
C ALA A 69 -4.80 0.21 18.02
N ALA A 70 -4.00 0.60 19.02
CA ALA A 70 -4.43 1.51 20.07
C ALA A 70 -4.87 2.87 19.51
N ARG A 71 -4.14 3.42 18.55
CA ARG A 71 -4.46 4.69 17.88
C ARG A 71 -5.78 4.58 17.10
N THR A 72 -5.99 3.49 16.37
CA THR A 72 -7.25 3.21 15.66
C THR A 72 -8.42 3.16 16.63
N ILE A 73 -8.29 2.45 17.75
CA ILE A 73 -9.35 2.35 18.78
C ILE A 73 -9.63 3.73 19.40
N LEU A 74 -8.60 4.50 19.75
CA LEU A 74 -8.78 5.83 20.33
C LEU A 74 -9.54 6.75 19.36
N ARG A 75 -9.22 6.72 18.07
CA ARG A 75 -9.95 7.49 17.06
C ARG A 75 -11.38 7.00 16.88
N ALA A 76 -11.58 5.69 16.80
CA ALA A 76 -12.93 5.12 16.68
C ALA A 76 -13.86 5.49 17.84
N LEU A 77 -13.30 5.64 19.07
CA LEU A 77 -14.07 5.99 20.24
C LEU A 77 -14.31 7.50 20.41
N TYR A 78 -13.32 8.31 20.04
CA TYR A 78 -13.29 9.73 20.43
C TYR A 78 -13.26 10.72 19.29
N ALA A 79 -13.06 10.29 18.03
CA ALA A 79 -13.05 11.22 16.90
C ALA A 79 -14.46 11.81 16.68
N PRO A 80 -14.59 13.13 16.49
CA PRO A 80 -15.87 13.76 16.19
C PRO A 80 -16.46 13.33 14.84
N ASP A 81 -15.61 13.03 13.85
CA ASP A 81 -16.00 12.58 12.51
C ASP A 81 -16.13 11.04 12.49
N GLN A 82 -17.21 10.54 13.07
CA GLN A 82 -17.47 9.10 13.13
C GLN A 82 -17.69 8.46 11.75
N LEU A 83 -18.19 9.22 10.78
CA LEU A 83 -18.35 8.69 9.40
C LEU A 83 -16.97 8.40 8.78
N ARG A 84 -16.00 9.28 8.96
CA ARG A 84 -14.63 9.05 8.50
C ARG A 84 -14.03 7.79 9.14
N GLU A 85 -14.20 7.62 10.45
CA GLU A 85 -13.66 6.45 11.15
C GLU A 85 -14.31 5.15 10.68
N ARG A 86 -15.63 5.14 10.48
CA ARG A 86 -16.35 3.97 9.95
C ARG A 86 -15.93 3.65 8.52
N LEU A 87 -15.78 4.65 7.65
CA LEU A 87 -15.29 4.43 6.29
C LEU A 87 -13.80 4.06 6.26
N THR A 88 -12.98 4.60 7.16
CA THR A 88 -11.59 4.16 7.30
C THR A 88 -11.53 2.66 7.62
N TRP A 89 -12.34 2.21 8.56
CA TRP A 89 -12.41 0.79 8.92
C TRP A 89 -12.92 -0.08 7.75
N PHE A 90 -13.97 0.37 7.04
CA PHE A 90 -14.47 -0.30 5.84
C PHE A 90 -13.37 -0.45 4.79
N TRP A 91 -12.71 0.65 4.42
CA TRP A 91 -11.66 0.65 3.40
C TRP A 91 -10.41 -0.10 3.84
N PHE A 92 -10.06 -0.06 5.13
CA PHE A 92 -8.94 -0.85 5.65
C PHE A 92 -9.20 -2.35 5.55
N ASN A 93 -10.45 -2.80 5.71
CA ASN A 93 -10.83 -4.20 5.48
C ASN A 93 -10.89 -4.54 3.98
N HIS A 94 -11.34 -3.62 3.14
CA HIS A 94 -11.39 -3.80 1.70
C HIS A 94 -9.98 -3.90 1.07
N PHE A 95 -9.06 -3.05 1.47
CA PHE A 95 -7.64 -3.06 1.09
C PHE A 95 -6.78 -3.71 2.19
N ASN A 96 -7.23 -4.84 2.70
CA ASN A 96 -6.61 -5.50 3.84
C ASN A 96 -5.19 -5.98 3.56
N VAL A 97 -4.37 -5.99 4.60
CA VAL A 97 -3.00 -6.52 4.59
C VAL A 97 -2.75 -7.41 5.79
N HIS A 98 -2.05 -8.53 5.59
CA HIS A 98 -1.70 -9.41 6.70
C HIS A 98 -0.46 -8.89 7.42
N GLN A 99 -0.65 -8.34 8.62
CA GLN A 99 0.40 -7.66 9.38
C GLN A 99 1.63 -8.54 9.70
N TYR A 100 1.48 -9.86 9.75
CA TYR A 100 2.59 -10.79 10.04
C TYR A 100 3.37 -11.23 8.79
N LYS A 101 2.99 -10.78 7.59
CA LYS A 101 3.83 -10.99 6.40
C LYS A 101 5.02 -10.03 6.45
N ALA A 102 6.22 -10.56 6.34
CA ALA A 102 7.48 -9.79 6.39
C ALA A 102 7.50 -8.80 7.58
N ASN A 103 7.79 -7.53 7.32
CA ASN A 103 7.83 -6.46 8.33
C ASN A 103 6.66 -5.46 8.18
N ILE A 104 5.52 -5.87 7.64
CA ILE A 104 4.32 -5.02 7.44
C ILE A 104 3.88 -4.35 8.74
N ARG A 105 4.02 -5.04 9.90
CA ARG A 105 3.74 -4.49 11.24
C ARG A 105 4.39 -3.13 11.51
N VAL A 106 5.52 -2.87 10.87
CA VAL A 106 6.26 -1.62 11.06
C VAL A 106 5.50 -0.41 10.53
N LEU A 107 4.80 -0.56 9.40
CA LEU A 107 4.13 0.51 8.68
C LEU A 107 2.61 0.37 8.58
N VAL A 108 2.00 -0.65 9.21
CA VAL A 108 0.55 -0.87 9.10
C VAL A 108 -0.26 0.33 9.60
N GLY A 109 0.19 1.01 10.64
CA GLY A 109 -0.46 2.22 11.16
C GLY A 109 -0.30 3.43 10.24
N ASP A 110 0.83 3.55 9.55
CA ASP A 110 1.04 4.58 8.53
C ASP A 110 0.18 4.32 7.29
N TYR A 111 0.07 3.06 6.87
CA TYR A 111 -0.83 2.63 5.81
C TYR A 111 -2.29 3.01 6.11
N GLU A 112 -2.77 2.73 7.32
CA GLU A 112 -4.11 3.15 7.75
C GLU A 112 -4.27 4.67 7.68
N ASP A 113 -3.31 5.43 8.21
CA ASP A 113 -3.46 6.88 8.32
C ASP A 113 -3.32 7.61 6.97
N ARG A 114 -2.29 7.29 6.19
CA ARG A 114 -1.94 8.04 4.97
C ARG A 114 -2.59 7.50 3.72
N ALA A 115 -2.66 6.18 3.54
CA ALA A 115 -3.29 5.62 2.35
C ALA A 115 -4.81 5.53 2.52
N ILE A 116 -5.29 5.03 3.64
CA ILE A 116 -6.72 4.73 3.83
C ILE A 116 -7.49 5.93 4.39
N ARG A 117 -7.16 6.38 5.62
CA ARG A 117 -7.91 7.43 6.33
C ARG A 117 -7.93 8.76 5.58
N ALA A 118 -6.80 9.18 5.04
CA ALA A 118 -6.70 10.41 4.27
C ALA A 118 -7.64 10.43 3.05
N ASN A 119 -7.95 9.25 2.48
CA ASN A 119 -8.77 9.08 1.29
C ASN A 119 -10.16 8.50 1.56
N ALA A 120 -10.51 8.21 2.82
CA ALA A 120 -11.72 7.46 3.18
C ALA A 120 -13.04 8.12 2.74
N LEU A 121 -13.09 9.46 2.64
CA LEU A 121 -14.22 10.27 2.16
C LEU A 121 -13.98 10.84 0.74
N GLY A 122 -12.89 10.45 0.10
CA GLY A 122 -12.48 10.96 -1.20
C GLY A 122 -12.99 10.13 -2.38
N LYS A 123 -12.38 10.35 -3.54
CA LYS A 123 -12.66 9.54 -4.73
C LYS A 123 -12.00 8.17 -4.60
N PHE A 124 -12.72 7.11 -4.98
CA PHE A 124 -12.21 5.73 -4.98
C PHE A 124 -10.90 5.59 -5.78
N ARG A 125 -10.78 6.29 -6.91
CA ARG A 125 -9.55 6.34 -7.71
C ARG A 125 -8.32 6.81 -6.91
N ASN A 126 -8.49 7.83 -6.07
CA ASN A 126 -7.40 8.34 -5.23
C ASN A 126 -7.04 7.34 -4.13
N LEU A 127 -8.03 6.69 -3.54
CA LEU A 127 -7.81 5.65 -2.54
C LEU A 127 -7.05 4.45 -3.14
N LEU A 128 -7.46 3.95 -4.30
CA LEU A 128 -6.78 2.88 -5.02
C LEU A 128 -5.32 3.25 -5.33
N SER A 129 -5.09 4.48 -5.84
CA SER A 129 -3.74 4.98 -6.10
C SER A 129 -2.90 5.08 -4.82
N ALA A 130 -3.47 5.59 -3.74
CA ALA A 130 -2.77 5.72 -2.46
C ALA A 130 -2.35 4.36 -1.88
N THR A 131 -3.15 3.30 -2.10
CA THR A 131 -2.78 1.95 -1.66
C THR A 131 -1.63 1.38 -2.49
N LEU A 132 -1.61 1.63 -3.82
CA LEU A 132 -0.50 1.23 -4.68
C LEU A 132 0.82 1.91 -4.30
N HIS A 133 0.78 3.21 -4.01
CA HIS A 133 1.98 3.97 -3.64
C HIS A 133 2.49 3.65 -2.24
N HIS A 134 1.77 2.85 -1.47
CA HIS A 134 2.19 2.53 -0.11
C HIS A 134 2.98 1.20 -0.06
N PRO A 135 4.18 1.20 0.55
CA PRO A 135 5.07 0.03 0.56
C PRO A 135 4.45 -1.21 1.22
N VAL A 136 3.51 -1.03 2.11
CA VAL A 136 2.80 -2.13 2.79
C VAL A 136 2.03 -3.00 1.79
N MET A 137 1.26 -2.40 0.87
CA MET A 137 0.48 -3.13 -0.13
C MET A 137 1.39 -3.80 -1.17
N LEU A 138 2.40 -3.07 -1.67
CA LEU A 138 3.38 -3.60 -2.62
C LEU A 138 4.14 -4.81 -2.07
N ARG A 139 4.41 -4.81 -0.75
CA ARG A 139 5.06 -5.93 -0.06
C ARG A 139 4.06 -7.06 0.24
N TYR A 140 2.84 -6.71 0.60
CA TYR A 140 1.82 -7.71 0.91
C TYR A 140 1.47 -8.58 -0.29
N LEU A 141 1.35 -7.98 -1.47
CA LEU A 141 0.97 -8.67 -2.71
C LEU A 141 2.16 -8.93 -3.66
N ASP A 142 3.39 -8.82 -3.12
CA ASP A 142 4.66 -9.20 -3.79
C ASP A 142 4.94 -8.43 -5.10
N ASN A 143 4.32 -7.26 -5.31
CA ASN A 143 4.60 -6.47 -6.52
C ASN A 143 6.02 -5.90 -6.55
N ALA A 144 6.66 -5.77 -5.39
CA ALA A 144 8.07 -5.36 -5.32
C ALA A 144 9.01 -6.29 -6.11
N ASP A 145 8.61 -7.55 -6.32
CA ASP A 145 9.36 -8.55 -7.08
C ASP A 145 8.95 -8.60 -8.57
N ASN A 146 7.87 -7.90 -8.96
CA ASN A 146 7.33 -7.91 -10.31
C ASN A 146 8.23 -7.10 -11.28
N ALA A 147 8.70 -7.75 -12.33
CA ALA A 147 9.63 -7.16 -13.30
C ALA A 147 9.45 -7.74 -14.71
N ALA A 148 9.88 -6.99 -15.72
CA ALA A 148 9.98 -7.49 -17.08
C ALA A 148 10.84 -8.76 -17.12
N GLY A 149 10.30 -9.84 -17.72
CA GLY A 149 10.93 -11.15 -17.73
C GLY A 149 10.79 -11.99 -16.45
N HIS A 150 10.21 -11.43 -15.40
CA HIS A 150 9.88 -12.11 -14.14
C HIS A 150 8.54 -11.62 -13.62
N LEU A 151 7.47 -11.96 -14.37
CA LEU A 151 6.13 -11.45 -14.10
C LEU A 151 5.55 -12.07 -12.82
N ASN A 152 4.96 -11.22 -11.96
CA ASN A 152 4.19 -11.62 -10.78
C ASN A 152 2.78 -11.06 -10.89
N GLU A 153 1.79 -11.93 -11.07
CA GLU A 153 0.40 -11.55 -11.28
C GLU A 153 -0.40 -11.31 -9.98
N ASN A 154 0.18 -11.62 -8.82
CA ASN A 154 -0.57 -11.65 -7.56
C ASN A 154 -1.28 -10.32 -7.31
N TYR A 155 -0.56 -9.19 -7.36
CA TYR A 155 -1.17 -7.89 -7.11
C TYR A 155 -2.18 -7.51 -8.20
N ALA A 156 -1.88 -7.76 -9.47
CA ALA A 156 -2.80 -7.48 -10.57
C ALA A 156 -4.13 -8.23 -10.39
N ARG A 157 -4.07 -9.50 -10.02
CA ARG A 157 -5.23 -10.33 -9.75
C ARG A 157 -6.07 -9.78 -8.60
N GLU A 158 -5.42 -9.47 -7.47
CA GLU A 158 -6.10 -8.92 -6.29
C GLU A 158 -6.74 -7.54 -6.56
N ILE A 159 -6.09 -6.69 -7.36
CA ILE A 159 -6.69 -5.42 -7.80
C ILE A 159 -7.99 -5.67 -8.53
N MET A 160 -8.03 -6.61 -9.47
CA MET A 160 -9.22 -6.88 -10.28
C MET A 160 -10.29 -7.63 -9.49
N GLU A 161 -9.90 -8.64 -8.71
CA GLU A 161 -10.83 -9.57 -8.05
C GLU A 161 -11.39 -9.03 -6.75
N LEU A 162 -10.57 -8.42 -5.92
CA LEU A 162 -10.98 -7.99 -4.58
C LEU A 162 -11.13 -6.47 -4.46
N HIS A 163 -10.24 -5.72 -5.11
CA HIS A 163 -10.18 -4.28 -4.88
C HIS A 163 -11.06 -3.46 -5.84
N THR A 164 -11.39 -3.98 -7.04
CA THR A 164 -12.17 -3.23 -8.03
C THR A 164 -13.38 -4.02 -8.57
N MET A 165 -13.22 -4.75 -9.64
CA MET A 165 -14.32 -5.31 -10.44
C MET A 165 -15.11 -6.41 -9.74
N GLY A 166 -14.47 -7.19 -8.88
CA GLY A 166 -15.06 -8.37 -8.26
C GLY A 166 -14.82 -9.66 -9.08
N VAL A 167 -14.83 -10.80 -8.40
CA VAL A 167 -14.66 -12.12 -9.02
C VAL A 167 -15.75 -12.37 -10.06
N GLY A 168 -15.37 -12.90 -11.23
CA GLY A 168 -16.32 -13.29 -12.28
C GLY A 168 -16.97 -12.12 -13.03
N SER A 169 -16.40 -10.92 -12.96
CA SER A 169 -16.94 -9.70 -13.57
C SER A 169 -16.64 -9.53 -15.07
N GLY A 170 -16.16 -10.58 -15.74
CA GLY A 170 -15.96 -10.61 -17.19
C GLY A 170 -14.55 -10.29 -17.68
N TYR A 171 -13.59 -10.00 -16.79
CA TYR A 171 -12.17 -9.95 -17.17
C TYR A 171 -11.61 -11.34 -17.45
N THR A 172 -10.54 -11.41 -18.22
CA THR A 172 -9.87 -12.63 -18.63
C THR A 172 -8.51 -12.78 -17.94
N GLN A 173 -7.90 -13.96 -18.04
CA GLN A 173 -6.52 -14.16 -17.60
C GLN A 173 -5.53 -13.25 -18.36
N ALA A 174 -5.80 -12.96 -19.64
CA ALA A 174 -4.99 -12.03 -20.41
C ALA A 174 -5.05 -10.59 -19.88
N ASP A 175 -6.19 -10.17 -19.30
CA ASP A 175 -6.31 -8.87 -18.64
C ASP A 175 -5.50 -8.81 -17.34
N VAL A 176 -5.49 -9.90 -16.57
CA VAL A 176 -4.66 -10.00 -15.35
C VAL A 176 -3.17 -9.91 -15.72
N GLU A 177 -2.74 -10.65 -16.74
CA GLU A 177 -1.37 -10.59 -17.26
C GLU A 177 -1.01 -9.20 -17.78
N ALA A 178 -1.91 -8.55 -18.52
CA ALA A 178 -1.71 -7.19 -19.02
C ALA A 178 -1.51 -6.19 -17.86
N LEU A 179 -2.36 -6.26 -16.82
CA LEU A 179 -2.21 -5.42 -15.63
C LEU A 179 -0.90 -5.73 -14.88
N ALA A 180 -0.53 -6.99 -14.74
CA ALA A 180 0.74 -7.37 -14.13
C ALA A 180 1.94 -6.80 -14.90
N ARG A 181 1.91 -6.82 -16.25
CA ARG A 181 2.93 -6.18 -17.11
C ARG A 181 2.97 -4.65 -16.94
N ILE A 182 1.81 -4.00 -16.80
CA ILE A 182 1.69 -2.56 -16.48
C ILE A 182 2.34 -2.25 -15.13
N LEU A 183 2.17 -3.13 -14.13
CA LEU A 183 2.71 -2.95 -12.78
C LEU A 183 4.18 -3.34 -12.64
N THR A 184 4.84 -3.87 -13.69
CA THR A 184 6.28 -4.16 -13.65
C THR A 184 7.09 -2.91 -13.36
N GLY A 185 8.13 -3.04 -12.56
CA GLY A 185 8.98 -1.92 -12.14
C GLY A 185 8.42 -1.07 -11.00
N VAL A 186 7.11 -1.19 -10.68
CA VAL A 186 6.52 -0.59 -9.47
C VAL A 186 6.96 -1.41 -8.27
N GLY A 187 7.64 -0.77 -7.32
CA GLY A 187 8.25 -1.48 -6.20
C GLY A 187 8.55 -0.60 -5.00
N ILE A 188 9.47 -1.08 -4.19
CA ILE A 188 9.89 -0.45 -2.95
C ILE A 188 11.42 -0.35 -2.95
N ASP A 189 11.94 0.82 -2.61
CA ASP A 189 13.36 0.96 -2.27
C ASP A 189 13.55 1.79 -1.00
N PHE A 190 14.45 1.31 -0.13
CA PHE A 190 14.89 1.99 1.09
C PHE A 190 16.35 2.44 0.99
N LYS A 191 16.97 2.35 -0.17
CA LYS A 191 18.34 2.79 -0.40
C LYS A 191 18.35 4.28 -0.75
N SER A 192 19.41 4.95 -0.34
CA SER A 192 19.67 6.34 -0.72
C SER A 192 20.27 6.48 -2.13
N GLU A 193 20.86 5.40 -2.65
CA GLU A 193 21.52 5.39 -3.96
C GLU A 193 20.53 5.05 -5.07
N ASP A 194 20.64 5.76 -6.19
CA ASP A 194 19.84 5.46 -7.36
C ASP A 194 20.27 4.14 -8.01
N PRO A 195 19.32 3.38 -8.61
CA PRO A 195 19.65 2.19 -9.37
C PRO A 195 20.50 2.56 -10.58
N LYS A 196 21.35 1.63 -11.02
CA LYS A 196 22.11 1.81 -12.26
C LYS A 196 21.17 1.77 -13.46
N LEU A 197 20.93 2.91 -14.08
CA LEU A 197 20.03 3.10 -15.20
C LEU A 197 20.80 3.51 -16.46
N LYS A 198 20.26 3.14 -17.62
CA LYS A 198 20.70 3.71 -18.88
C LYS A 198 20.30 5.20 -18.96
N PRO A 199 21.05 6.05 -19.70
CA PRO A 199 20.76 7.48 -19.77
C PRO A 199 19.30 7.81 -20.14
N GLU A 200 18.71 7.07 -21.08
CA GLU A 200 17.32 7.22 -21.53
C GLU A 200 16.26 6.83 -20.49
N GLN A 201 16.65 6.08 -19.48
CA GLN A 201 15.75 5.64 -18.40
C GLN A 201 15.78 6.57 -17.18
N GLN A 202 16.82 7.37 -17.00
CA GLN A 202 17.01 8.19 -15.81
C GLN A 202 15.86 9.15 -15.55
N SER A 203 15.31 9.76 -16.61
CA SER A 203 14.17 10.69 -16.49
C SER A 203 12.84 10.03 -16.14
N GLN A 204 12.77 8.70 -16.19
CA GLN A 204 11.57 7.92 -15.88
C GLN A 204 11.60 7.29 -14.48
N LEU A 205 12.74 7.36 -13.79
CA LEU A 205 12.82 6.92 -12.40
C LEU A 205 11.95 7.83 -11.53
N VAL A 206 11.05 7.24 -10.75
CA VAL A 206 10.22 7.96 -9.79
C VAL A 206 10.46 7.38 -8.40
N ARG A 207 10.69 8.25 -7.41
CA ARG A 207 10.82 7.89 -6.00
C ARG A 207 10.02 8.85 -5.14
N GLU A 208 9.14 8.29 -4.32
CA GLU A 208 8.31 9.02 -3.35
C GLU A 208 8.32 8.28 -2.02
N GLY A 209 9.16 8.73 -1.10
CA GLY A 209 9.41 7.98 0.14
C GLY A 209 9.99 6.60 -0.16
N ALA A 210 9.27 5.54 0.20
CA ALA A 210 9.69 4.16 -0.09
C ALA A 210 9.15 3.61 -1.42
N PHE A 211 8.24 4.31 -2.08
CA PHE A 211 7.76 3.92 -3.39
C PHE A 211 8.84 4.19 -4.45
N GLU A 212 9.06 3.22 -5.33
CA GLU A 212 9.93 3.35 -6.48
C GLU A 212 9.24 2.83 -7.75
N PHE A 213 9.30 3.60 -8.83
CA PHE A 213 9.14 3.06 -10.16
C PHE A 213 10.52 2.98 -10.83
N ASN A 214 10.98 1.76 -11.08
CA ASN A 214 12.27 1.49 -11.70
C ASN A 214 12.11 1.12 -13.19
N PRO A 215 12.41 2.03 -14.11
CA PRO A 215 12.20 1.80 -15.54
C PRO A 215 13.06 0.66 -16.11
N ALA A 216 14.19 0.29 -15.48
CA ALA A 216 14.98 -0.87 -15.92
C ALA A 216 14.28 -2.21 -15.67
N ARG A 217 13.24 -2.22 -14.82
CA ARG A 217 12.45 -3.40 -14.49
C ARG A 217 11.08 -3.41 -15.18
N HIS A 218 10.73 -2.34 -15.91
CA HIS A 218 9.41 -2.19 -16.54
C HIS A 218 9.35 -2.82 -17.94
N ASP A 219 8.19 -3.40 -18.27
CA ASP A 219 7.86 -3.89 -19.60
C ASP A 219 7.25 -2.76 -20.45
N PHE A 220 8.04 -2.20 -21.35
CA PHE A 220 7.63 -1.11 -22.26
C PHE A 220 6.87 -1.58 -23.52
N GLY A 221 6.52 -2.86 -23.65
CA GLY A 221 5.67 -3.32 -24.74
C GLY A 221 4.24 -2.79 -24.61
N ASP A 222 3.54 -2.58 -25.71
CA ASP A 222 2.10 -2.24 -25.71
C ASP A 222 1.29 -3.35 -25.03
N LYS A 223 0.21 -2.98 -24.35
CA LYS A 223 -0.69 -3.90 -23.65
C LYS A 223 -2.14 -3.70 -24.12
N SER A 224 -2.89 -4.80 -24.20
CA SER A 224 -4.35 -4.76 -24.35
C SER A 224 -4.96 -5.10 -23.00
N PHE A 225 -5.72 -4.17 -22.41
CA PHE A 225 -6.29 -4.29 -21.08
C PHE A 225 -7.76 -3.90 -21.08
N LEU A 226 -8.65 -4.84 -20.74
CA LEU A 226 -10.11 -4.65 -20.73
C LEU A 226 -10.65 -4.00 -22.03
N GLY A 227 -10.12 -4.44 -23.17
CA GLY A 227 -10.51 -3.91 -24.49
C GLY A 227 -9.85 -2.59 -24.91
N HIS A 228 -9.02 -1.99 -24.06
CA HIS A 228 -8.27 -0.76 -24.31
C HIS A 228 -6.83 -1.06 -24.71
N GLN A 229 -6.28 -0.25 -25.63
CA GLN A 229 -4.86 -0.33 -26.01
C GLN A 229 -4.07 0.68 -25.19
N ILE A 230 -3.19 0.19 -24.32
CA ILE A 230 -2.28 1.00 -23.50
C ILE A 230 -0.88 0.95 -24.13
N LYS A 231 -0.36 2.11 -24.51
CA LYS A 231 0.99 2.23 -25.06
C LYS A 231 2.05 2.13 -23.96
N GLY A 232 3.18 1.47 -24.28
CA GLY A 232 4.31 1.32 -23.37
C GLY A 232 5.02 2.65 -23.09
N ARG A 233 4.69 3.30 -21.96
CA ARG A 233 5.17 4.63 -21.58
C ARG A 233 5.67 4.74 -20.13
N GLY A 234 5.78 3.60 -19.45
CA GLY A 234 6.22 3.56 -18.05
C GLY A 234 5.12 3.84 -17.04
N LEU A 235 5.42 4.56 -15.97
CA LEU A 235 4.50 4.71 -14.82
C LEU A 235 3.11 5.24 -15.18
N VAL A 236 2.99 6.08 -16.21
CA VAL A 236 1.69 6.63 -16.65
C VAL A 236 0.69 5.55 -17.12
N GLU A 237 1.17 4.36 -17.48
CA GLU A 237 0.32 3.22 -17.84
C GLU A 237 -0.51 2.75 -16.64
N VAL A 238 0.04 2.88 -15.43
CA VAL A 238 -0.67 2.53 -14.18
C VAL A 238 -1.86 3.46 -13.98
N ASP A 239 -1.69 4.75 -14.23
CA ASP A 239 -2.77 5.72 -14.12
C ASP A 239 -3.88 5.45 -15.13
N GLU A 240 -3.52 5.13 -16.40
CA GLU A 240 -4.50 4.74 -17.42
C GLU A 240 -5.26 3.47 -17.03
N ALA A 241 -4.56 2.44 -16.57
CA ALA A 241 -5.19 1.18 -16.14
C ALA A 241 -6.13 1.41 -14.94
N PHE A 242 -5.74 2.23 -13.98
CA PHE A 242 -6.59 2.56 -12.83
C PHE A 242 -7.80 3.39 -13.21
N ASP A 243 -7.67 4.29 -14.19
CA ASP A 243 -8.82 5.04 -14.72
C ASP A 243 -9.81 4.09 -15.42
N ILE A 244 -9.34 3.14 -16.22
CA ILE A 244 -10.18 2.12 -16.86
C ILE A 244 -10.91 1.29 -15.79
N LEU A 245 -10.19 0.79 -14.76
CA LEU A 245 -10.77 0.00 -13.68
C LEU A 245 -11.82 0.80 -12.88
N CYS A 246 -11.52 2.04 -12.52
CA CYS A 246 -12.42 2.87 -11.71
C CYS A 246 -13.68 3.31 -12.45
N HIS A 247 -13.63 3.43 -13.80
CA HIS A 247 -14.79 3.74 -14.61
C HIS A 247 -15.57 2.50 -15.09
N HIS A 248 -15.04 1.30 -14.83
CA HIS A 248 -15.70 0.07 -15.23
C HIS A 248 -17.00 -0.16 -14.43
N PRO A 249 -18.16 -0.47 -15.08
CA PRO A 249 -19.44 -0.65 -14.39
C PRO A 249 -19.42 -1.73 -13.30
N ALA A 250 -18.63 -2.80 -13.49
CA ALA A 250 -18.48 -3.86 -12.50
C ALA A 250 -17.85 -3.34 -11.20
N THR A 251 -16.87 -2.44 -11.28
CA THR A 251 -16.27 -1.81 -10.10
C THR A 251 -17.31 -1.01 -9.32
N ALA A 252 -18.09 -0.19 -9.98
CA ALA A 252 -19.17 0.58 -9.32
C ALA A 252 -20.17 -0.35 -8.62
N THR A 253 -20.59 -1.42 -9.29
CA THR A 253 -21.53 -2.40 -8.75
C THR A 253 -20.94 -3.14 -7.56
N HIS A 254 -19.68 -3.61 -7.66
CA HIS A 254 -18.99 -4.34 -6.59
C HIS A 254 -18.83 -3.49 -5.33
N ILE A 255 -18.30 -2.28 -5.48
CA ILE A 255 -18.07 -1.35 -4.37
C ILE A 255 -19.40 -0.91 -3.72
N ALA A 256 -20.41 -0.56 -4.53
CA ALA A 256 -21.73 -0.19 -4.02
C ALA A 256 -22.39 -1.32 -3.22
N LYS A 257 -22.28 -2.57 -3.70
CA LYS A 257 -22.78 -3.74 -2.99
C LYS A 257 -22.08 -3.94 -1.64
N GLN A 258 -20.75 -3.81 -1.60
CA GLN A 258 -19.99 -3.96 -0.36
C GLN A 258 -20.36 -2.86 0.66
N LEU A 259 -20.46 -1.61 0.22
CA LEU A 259 -20.89 -0.50 1.08
C LEU A 259 -22.32 -0.74 1.62
N ALA A 260 -23.27 -1.10 0.75
CA ALA A 260 -24.65 -1.37 1.16
C ALA A 260 -24.80 -2.58 2.11
N THR A 261 -23.84 -3.51 2.08
CA THR A 261 -23.81 -4.65 3.00
C THR A 261 -23.19 -4.28 4.34
N TYR A 262 -22.27 -3.33 4.35
CA TYR A 262 -21.57 -2.90 5.55
C TYR A 262 -22.39 -1.92 6.40
N PHE A 263 -23.19 -1.03 5.80
CA PHE A 263 -24.06 -0.06 6.47
C PHE A 263 -25.53 -0.51 6.51
#